data_8c34695826baa42c2e3582da97d36265
#
_entry.id   8c34695826baa42c2e3582da97d36265
#
_cell.length_a   1.000
_cell.length_b   1.000
_cell.length_c   1.000
_cell.angle_alpha   90.00
_cell.angle_beta   90.00
_cell.angle_gamma   90.00
#
_symmetry.space_group_name_H-M   'P 1'
#
loop_
_entity.id
_entity.type
_entity.pdbx_description
1 polymer ?
#
loop_
_entity_poly.entity_id
_entity_poly.type
_entity_poly.pdbx_seq_one_letter_code
_entity_poly.pdbx_strand_id
1 'polypeptide(L)'
;DYDGALSVNLQEHKTRTTKKVLERAEKSLNLAIKNGYRAIRSHIDTYQDQGNDVWTELFKLQKKYSSKLQLQFVALSPLEFWQTESGRKLAKNFSINKGILGGVVVPPFNKKETIKLLSKMLLLADKYKLEIDLHIDESTRDPGAGLKVLLEVIDKLKIRVPITCSHLSSIFFLKEKEILDLGKKIADKNIKVVALPLTNFWLLNHKSKITSFKRPVAPIKELQKSL
;
A
#
# COMPACT_ATOMS: atom_id res chain seq x y z
N ASP A 1 15.63 -3.36 10.35
CA ASP A 1 15.32 -4.04 9.10
C ASP A 1 13.83 -4.31 8.99
N TYR A 2 13.38 -4.83 7.85
CA TYR A 2 11.97 -5.09 7.57
C TYR A 2 11.32 -6.03 8.60
N ASP A 3 11.99 -7.13 8.94
CA ASP A 3 11.49 -8.11 9.92
C ASP A 3 11.36 -7.49 11.31
N GLY A 4 12.31 -6.63 11.70
CA GLY A 4 12.26 -5.90 12.96
C GLY A 4 11.09 -4.91 13.01
N ALA A 5 10.84 -4.18 11.93
CA ALA A 5 9.71 -3.27 11.83
C ALA A 5 8.37 -4.01 11.94
N LEU A 6 8.25 -5.16 11.25
CA LEU A 6 7.06 -6.01 11.32
C LEU A 6 6.86 -6.57 12.74
N SER A 7 7.93 -7.05 13.39
CA SER A 7 7.87 -7.58 14.77
C SER A 7 7.38 -6.53 15.77
N VAL A 8 7.91 -5.31 15.71
CA VAL A 8 7.47 -4.20 16.57
C VAL A 8 6.00 -3.86 16.31
N ASN A 9 5.59 -3.81 15.06
CA ASN A 9 4.20 -3.54 14.71
C ASN A 9 3.24 -4.59 15.28
N LEU A 10 3.58 -5.87 15.16
CA LEU A 10 2.80 -6.98 15.73
C LEU A 10 2.71 -6.93 17.26
N GLN A 11 3.78 -6.53 17.95
CA GLN A 11 3.77 -6.34 19.40
C GLN A 11 2.87 -5.18 19.82
N GLU A 12 3.01 -4.03 19.16
CA GLU A 12 2.19 -2.83 19.40
C GLU A 12 0.70 -3.11 19.16
N HIS A 13 0.38 -3.98 18.22
CA HIS A 13 -0.99 -4.33 17.87
C HIS A 13 -1.80 -4.86 19.07
N LYS A 14 -1.17 -5.64 19.95
CA LYS A 14 -1.82 -6.24 21.14
C LYS A 14 -2.30 -5.20 22.17
N THR A 15 -1.67 -4.03 22.21
CA THR A 15 -1.95 -2.96 23.17
C THR A 15 -2.61 -1.74 22.54
N ARG A 16 -2.91 -1.81 21.26
CA ARG A 16 -3.49 -0.72 20.47
C ARG A 16 -4.95 -0.52 20.85
N THR A 17 -5.30 0.71 21.22
CA THR A 17 -6.69 1.12 21.47
C THR A 17 -7.08 2.25 20.52
N THR A 18 -8.36 2.40 20.22
CA THR A 18 -8.89 3.49 19.39
C THR A 18 -8.38 4.85 19.89
N LYS A 19 -8.40 5.09 21.19
CA LYS A 19 -7.89 6.32 21.80
C LYS A 19 -6.42 6.57 21.46
N LYS A 20 -5.54 5.58 21.66
CA LYS A 20 -4.11 5.70 21.32
C LYS A 20 -3.87 5.96 19.83
N VAL A 21 -4.65 5.32 18.96
CA VAL A 21 -4.57 5.53 17.51
C VAL A 21 -4.90 6.99 17.17
N LEU A 22 -6.00 7.52 17.69
CA LEU A 22 -6.45 8.89 17.44
C LEU A 22 -5.46 9.93 17.99
N GLU A 23 -4.97 9.76 19.22
CA GLU A 23 -3.98 10.66 19.81
C GLU A 23 -2.70 10.76 18.96
N ARG A 24 -2.19 9.60 18.48
CA ARG A 24 -1.02 9.58 17.57
C ARG A 24 -1.33 10.22 16.22
N ALA A 25 -2.50 9.91 15.65
CA ALA A 25 -2.92 10.48 14.39
C ALA A 25 -3.04 12.02 14.49
N GLU A 26 -3.73 12.55 15.49
CA GLU A 26 -3.85 13.99 15.69
C GLU A 26 -2.50 14.69 15.87
N LYS A 27 -1.59 14.10 16.68
CA LYS A 27 -0.24 14.61 16.85
C LYS A 27 0.51 14.69 15.51
N SER A 28 0.43 13.64 14.70
CA SER A 28 1.07 13.56 13.38
C SER A 28 0.47 14.57 12.39
N LEU A 29 -0.85 14.70 12.36
CA LEU A 29 -1.54 15.66 11.49
C LEU A 29 -1.20 17.10 11.84
N ASN A 30 -1.18 17.45 13.13
CA ASN A 30 -0.81 18.79 13.59
C ASN A 30 0.65 19.12 13.24
N LEU A 31 1.56 18.14 13.38
CA LEU A 31 2.94 18.30 12.97
C LEU A 31 3.08 18.51 11.47
N ALA A 32 2.35 17.73 10.67
CA ALA A 32 2.35 17.85 9.21
C ALA A 32 1.84 19.23 8.77
N ILE A 33 0.73 19.71 9.34
CA ILE A 33 0.19 21.04 9.06
C ILE A 33 1.21 22.12 9.40
N LYS A 34 1.84 22.02 10.58
CA LYS A 34 2.90 22.94 11.01
C LYS A 34 4.07 23.00 10.02
N ASN A 35 4.38 21.88 9.36
CA ASN A 35 5.43 21.78 8.35
C ASN A 35 4.93 22.03 6.91
N GLY A 36 3.75 22.57 6.72
CA GLY A 36 3.25 23.01 5.42
C GLY A 36 2.63 21.93 4.55
N TYR A 37 2.39 20.73 5.06
CA TYR A 37 1.70 19.67 4.30
C TYR A 37 0.26 20.08 4.01
N ARG A 38 -0.19 19.83 2.78
CA ARG A 38 -1.56 20.08 2.30
C ARG A 38 -2.37 18.83 2.06
N ALA A 39 -1.69 17.71 1.82
CA ALA A 39 -2.31 16.41 1.58
C ALA A 39 -1.49 15.30 2.21
N ILE A 40 -2.16 14.29 2.75
CA ILE A 40 -1.55 13.07 3.31
C ILE A 40 -2.41 11.88 2.91
N ARG A 41 -1.76 10.81 2.42
CA ARG A 41 -2.33 9.47 2.35
C ARG A 41 -1.65 8.63 3.43
N SER A 42 -2.41 8.09 4.37
CA SER A 42 -1.89 7.29 5.48
C SER A 42 -2.42 5.86 5.39
N HIS A 43 -1.51 4.90 5.55
CA HIS A 43 -1.84 3.48 5.63
C HIS A 43 -2.09 3.10 7.09
N ILE A 44 -3.25 2.52 7.35
CA ILE A 44 -3.69 2.11 8.68
C ILE A 44 -3.69 0.59 8.72
N ASP A 45 -2.85 0.01 9.56
CA ASP A 45 -2.83 -1.45 9.75
C ASP A 45 -4.20 -1.94 10.19
N THR A 46 -4.78 -2.82 9.38
CA THR A 46 -6.14 -3.29 9.50
C THR A 46 -6.18 -4.79 9.30
N TYR A 47 -6.02 -5.53 10.37
CA TYR A 47 -6.16 -6.99 10.40
C TYR A 47 -6.56 -7.40 11.81
N GLN A 48 -7.18 -8.58 11.97
CA GLN A 48 -7.66 -9.14 13.23
C GLN A 48 -8.60 -8.21 14.01
N ASP A 49 -9.81 -8.00 13.47
CA ASP A 49 -10.98 -7.40 14.17
C ASP A 49 -10.68 -6.16 15.04
N GLN A 50 -9.84 -5.27 14.54
CA GLN A 50 -9.89 -3.90 15.03
C GLN A 50 -11.23 -3.34 14.56
N GLY A 51 -12.20 -3.39 15.49
CA GLY A 51 -13.59 -3.17 15.22
C GLY A 51 -13.85 -1.91 14.40
N ASN A 52 -15.03 -1.84 13.81
CA ASN A 52 -15.53 -0.70 13.06
C ASN A 52 -15.33 0.65 13.78
N ASP A 53 -15.12 0.64 15.10
CA ASP A 53 -14.97 1.83 15.93
C ASP A 53 -13.76 2.67 15.56
N VAL A 54 -12.60 2.06 15.29
CA VAL A 54 -11.39 2.80 14.86
C VAL A 54 -11.65 3.52 13.55
N TRP A 55 -12.25 2.85 12.57
CA TRP A 55 -12.53 3.43 11.26
C TRP A 55 -13.57 4.53 11.32
N THR A 56 -14.60 4.37 12.14
CA THR A 56 -15.60 5.42 12.39
C THR A 56 -14.95 6.67 12.93
N GLU A 57 -14.07 6.54 13.91
CA GLU A 57 -13.37 7.67 14.52
C GLU A 57 -12.33 8.29 13.58
N LEU A 58 -11.63 7.49 12.78
CA LEU A 58 -10.70 8.01 11.76
C LEU A 58 -11.43 8.84 10.69
N PHE A 59 -12.62 8.45 10.25
CA PHE A 59 -13.41 9.25 9.31
C PHE A 59 -13.96 10.55 9.95
N LYS A 60 -14.29 10.54 11.24
CA LYS A 60 -14.58 11.78 11.96
C LYS A 60 -13.36 12.70 12.02
N LEU A 61 -12.18 12.12 12.26
CA LEU A 61 -10.92 12.86 12.26
C LEU A 61 -10.62 13.46 10.88
N GLN A 62 -10.80 12.69 9.79
CA GLN A 62 -10.67 13.18 8.42
C GLN A 62 -11.56 14.40 8.17
N LYS A 63 -12.83 14.34 8.59
CA LYS A 63 -13.77 15.45 8.47
C LYS A 63 -13.34 16.66 9.30
N LYS A 64 -12.88 16.44 10.53
CA LYS A 64 -12.38 17.51 11.43
C LYS A 64 -11.23 18.31 10.79
N TYR A 65 -10.33 17.64 10.07
CA TYR A 65 -9.16 18.29 9.46
C TYR A 65 -9.37 18.75 8.01
N SER A 66 -10.52 18.53 7.42
CA SER A 66 -10.79 18.75 5.99
C SER A 66 -10.55 20.18 5.47
N SER A 67 -10.70 21.20 6.33
CA SER A 67 -10.40 22.60 5.98
C SER A 67 -8.91 22.94 5.94
N LYS A 68 -8.05 22.11 6.54
CA LYS A 68 -6.61 22.35 6.68
C LYS A 68 -5.77 21.37 5.87
N LEU A 69 -6.26 20.15 5.70
CA LEU A 69 -5.48 19.03 5.14
C LEU A 69 -6.38 18.08 4.36
N GLN A 70 -6.01 17.78 3.12
CA GLN A 70 -6.62 16.69 2.37
C GLN A 70 -6.06 15.36 2.88
N LEU A 71 -6.90 14.56 3.53
CA LEU A 71 -6.50 13.32 4.17
C LEU A 71 -7.16 12.12 3.48
N GLN A 72 -6.38 11.11 3.14
CA GLN A 72 -6.85 9.83 2.62
C GLN A 72 -6.35 8.70 3.52
N PHE A 73 -7.22 7.73 3.79
CA PHE A 73 -6.89 6.55 4.56
C PHE A 73 -6.96 5.29 3.72
N VAL A 74 -5.92 4.48 3.83
CA VAL A 74 -5.79 3.15 3.22
C VAL A 74 -5.85 2.10 4.33
N ALA A 75 -6.75 1.14 4.24
CA ALA A 75 -6.74 -0.01 5.15
C ALA A 75 -5.69 -1.02 4.69
N LEU A 76 -4.50 -0.95 5.27
CA LEU A 76 -3.43 -1.89 4.97
C LEU A 76 -3.68 -3.23 5.66
N SER A 77 -3.83 -4.28 4.86
CA SER A 77 -4.17 -5.63 5.34
C SER A 77 -3.49 -6.70 4.50
N PRO A 78 -3.27 -7.90 5.04
CA PRO A 78 -3.03 -9.07 4.20
C PRO A 78 -4.18 -9.26 3.20
N LEU A 79 -3.89 -9.77 2.00
CA LEU A 79 -4.90 -9.92 0.94
C LEU A 79 -6.09 -10.80 1.36
N GLU A 80 -5.86 -11.76 2.24
CA GLU A 80 -6.85 -12.68 2.80
C GLU A 80 -7.96 -11.95 3.57
N PHE A 81 -7.61 -10.86 4.23
CA PHE A 81 -8.57 -10.06 5.00
C PHE A 81 -9.80 -9.68 4.17
N TRP A 82 -9.60 -9.30 2.91
CA TRP A 82 -10.69 -8.90 2.01
C TRP A 82 -11.65 -10.03 1.64
N GLN A 83 -11.32 -11.29 2.01
CA GLN A 83 -12.19 -12.46 1.85
C GLN A 83 -13.07 -12.70 3.09
N THR A 84 -12.75 -12.09 4.22
CA THR A 84 -13.49 -12.24 5.47
C THR A 84 -14.78 -11.45 5.46
N GLU A 85 -15.68 -11.73 6.38
CA GLU A 85 -16.89 -10.95 6.58
C GLU A 85 -16.56 -9.52 7.02
N SER A 86 -15.61 -9.36 7.95
CA SER A 86 -15.13 -8.06 8.42
C SER A 86 -14.55 -7.22 7.28
N GLY A 87 -13.71 -7.81 6.41
CA GLY A 87 -13.16 -7.10 5.24
C GLY A 87 -14.25 -6.64 4.27
N ARG A 88 -15.25 -7.47 3.99
CA ARG A 88 -16.38 -7.09 3.13
C ARG A 88 -17.27 -6.00 3.74
N LYS A 89 -17.52 -6.05 5.06
CA LYS A 89 -18.23 -4.99 5.79
C LYS A 89 -17.47 -3.68 5.74
N LEU A 90 -16.15 -3.72 5.94
CA LEU A 90 -15.28 -2.55 5.86
C LEU A 90 -15.27 -1.95 4.44
N ALA A 91 -15.15 -2.77 3.40
CA ALA A 91 -15.21 -2.30 2.01
C ALA A 91 -16.55 -1.60 1.70
N LYS A 92 -17.67 -2.13 2.21
CA LYS A 92 -18.96 -1.47 2.09
C LYS A 92 -18.99 -0.12 2.82
N ASN A 93 -18.42 -0.02 4.01
CA ASN A 93 -18.29 1.25 4.74
C ASN A 93 -17.43 2.25 3.95
N PHE A 94 -16.33 1.81 3.35
CA PHE A 94 -15.44 2.64 2.55
C PHE A 94 -16.11 3.26 1.33
N SER A 95 -17.08 2.57 0.71
CA SER A 95 -17.84 3.14 -0.40
C SER A 95 -18.62 4.41 -0.03
N ILE A 96 -18.95 4.57 1.24
CA ILE A 96 -19.62 5.75 1.77
C ILE A 96 -18.60 6.82 2.20
N ASN A 97 -17.53 6.41 2.86
CA ASN A 97 -16.57 7.29 3.50
C ASN A 97 -15.28 7.53 2.68
N LYS A 98 -15.24 7.06 1.42
CA LYS A 98 -14.09 7.22 0.51
C LYS A 98 -12.77 6.65 1.06
N GLY A 99 -12.85 5.51 1.74
CA GLY A 99 -11.66 4.75 2.13
C GLY A 99 -11.04 4.03 0.94
N ILE A 100 -9.78 3.60 1.09
CA ILE A 100 -9.00 2.93 0.06
C ILE A 100 -8.65 1.52 0.53
N LEU A 101 -8.81 0.52 -0.33
CA LEU A 101 -8.38 -0.84 -0.01
C LEU A 101 -6.87 -0.95 -0.10
N GLY A 102 -6.23 -1.43 0.95
CA GLY A 102 -4.79 -1.67 1.00
C GLY A 102 -4.45 -3.16 1.00
N GLY A 103 -3.29 -3.49 0.49
CA GLY A 103 -2.79 -4.86 0.49
C GLY A 103 -1.27 -4.93 0.40
N VAL A 104 -0.72 -6.11 0.71
CA VAL A 104 0.71 -6.38 0.66
C VAL A 104 0.98 -7.51 -0.34
N VAL A 105 1.86 -7.26 -1.32
CA VAL A 105 2.30 -8.22 -2.33
C VAL A 105 3.81 -8.19 -2.43
N VAL A 106 4.45 -8.79 -1.45
CA VAL A 106 5.91 -8.79 -1.30
C VAL A 106 6.45 -10.23 -1.32
N PRO A 107 7.41 -10.55 -2.21
CA PRO A 107 8.04 -11.87 -2.24
C PRO A 107 8.77 -12.22 -0.92
N PRO A 108 8.83 -13.52 -0.55
CA PRO A 108 8.31 -14.69 -1.30
C PRO A 108 6.81 -14.91 -1.09
N PHE A 109 6.10 -15.32 -2.14
CA PHE A 109 4.68 -15.66 -2.07
C PHE A 109 4.32 -16.83 -2.99
N ASN A 110 3.18 -17.49 -2.72
CA ASN A 110 2.61 -18.48 -3.64
C ASN A 110 1.87 -17.74 -4.77
N LYS A 111 2.42 -17.80 -6.00
CA LYS A 111 1.86 -17.10 -7.17
C LYS A 111 0.37 -17.42 -7.40
N LYS A 112 -0.02 -18.71 -7.36
CA LYS A 112 -1.40 -19.13 -7.64
C LYS A 112 -2.39 -18.59 -6.61
N GLU A 113 -2.01 -18.65 -5.33
CA GLU A 113 -2.85 -18.11 -4.25
C GLU A 113 -2.92 -16.58 -4.31
N THR A 114 -1.80 -15.90 -4.56
CA THR A 114 -1.76 -14.45 -4.71
C THR A 114 -2.64 -13.96 -5.86
N ILE A 115 -2.62 -14.64 -7.02
CA ILE A 115 -3.53 -14.33 -8.13
C ILE A 115 -5.00 -14.44 -7.69
N LYS A 116 -5.36 -15.50 -6.97
CA LYS A 116 -6.72 -15.72 -6.48
C LYS A 116 -7.16 -14.61 -5.52
N LEU A 117 -6.30 -14.26 -4.56
CA LEU A 117 -6.59 -13.24 -3.54
C LEU A 117 -6.67 -11.84 -4.14
N LEU A 118 -5.72 -11.47 -5.00
CA LEU A 118 -5.76 -10.21 -5.75
C LEU A 118 -7.01 -10.11 -6.61
N SER A 119 -7.36 -11.17 -7.33
CA SER A 119 -8.57 -11.19 -8.17
C SER A 119 -9.81 -10.85 -7.35
N LYS A 120 -9.96 -11.45 -6.17
CA LYS A 120 -11.10 -11.20 -5.29
C LYS A 120 -11.08 -9.78 -4.72
N MET A 121 -9.90 -9.25 -4.36
CA MET A 121 -9.76 -7.88 -3.87
C MET A 121 -10.12 -6.87 -4.98
N LEU A 122 -9.65 -7.07 -6.21
CA LEU A 122 -9.98 -6.20 -7.34
C LEU A 122 -11.49 -6.23 -7.67
N LEU A 123 -12.11 -7.41 -7.67
CA LEU A 123 -13.56 -7.54 -7.85
C LEU A 123 -14.35 -6.85 -6.73
N LEU A 124 -13.88 -6.92 -5.50
CA LEU A 124 -14.49 -6.22 -4.37
C LEU A 124 -14.38 -4.70 -4.54
N ALA A 125 -13.22 -4.20 -4.96
CA ALA A 125 -13.00 -2.78 -5.25
C ALA A 125 -13.89 -2.29 -6.39
N ASP A 126 -14.00 -3.06 -7.48
CA ASP A 126 -14.88 -2.72 -8.61
C ASP A 126 -16.35 -2.68 -8.18
N LYS A 127 -16.80 -3.68 -7.40
CA LYS A 127 -18.17 -3.74 -6.86
C LYS A 127 -18.56 -2.48 -6.09
N TYR A 128 -17.65 -1.97 -5.26
CA TYR A 128 -17.90 -0.82 -4.39
C TYR A 128 -17.32 0.50 -4.92
N LYS A 129 -16.76 0.51 -6.14
CA LYS A 129 -16.13 1.67 -6.79
C LYS A 129 -15.05 2.31 -5.92
N LEU A 130 -14.17 1.47 -5.38
CA LEU A 130 -13.08 1.86 -4.48
C LEU A 130 -11.73 1.92 -5.21
N GLU A 131 -10.83 2.74 -4.69
CA GLU A 131 -9.41 2.71 -5.05
C GLU A 131 -8.68 1.59 -4.32
N ILE A 132 -7.55 1.16 -4.89
CA ILE A 132 -6.61 0.21 -4.29
C ILE A 132 -5.24 0.87 -4.15
N ASP A 133 -4.56 0.65 -3.02
CA ASP A 133 -3.17 1.04 -2.80
C ASP A 133 -2.40 -0.15 -2.23
N LEU A 134 -1.43 -0.66 -2.99
CA LEU A 134 -0.68 -1.86 -2.65
C LEU A 134 0.75 -1.53 -2.24
N HIS A 135 1.20 -2.07 -1.11
CA HIS A 135 2.62 -2.26 -0.85
C HIS A 135 3.09 -3.44 -1.70
N ILE A 136 3.85 -3.15 -2.75
CA ILE A 136 4.18 -4.15 -3.76
C ILE A 136 5.68 -4.11 -4.09
N ASP A 137 6.27 -5.30 -4.17
CA ASP A 137 7.70 -5.45 -4.51
C ASP A 137 8.65 -4.68 -3.57
N GLU A 138 8.27 -4.49 -2.31
CA GLU A 138 9.15 -3.97 -1.25
C GLU A 138 10.13 -5.06 -0.79
N SER A 139 11.06 -5.41 -1.66
CA SER A 139 11.94 -6.55 -1.48
C SER A 139 13.25 -6.37 -2.23
N THR A 140 14.24 -7.20 -1.87
CA THR A 140 15.46 -7.43 -2.65
C THR A 140 15.42 -8.76 -3.42
N ARG A 141 14.30 -9.50 -3.35
CA ARG A 141 14.11 -10.82 -3.96
C ARG A 141 13.09 -10.74 -5.09
N ASP A 142 13.17 -11.68 -6.04
CA ASP A 142 12.21 -11.90 -7.12
C ASP A 142 11.76 -10.59 -7.80
N PRO A 143 12.68 -9.88 -8.49
CA PRO A 143 12.43 -8.54 -9.00
C PRO A 143 11.17 -8.41 -9.86
N GLY A 144 10.25 -7.57 -9.42
CA GLY A 144 9.00 -7.28 -10.12
C GLY A 144 7.98 -8.41 -10.11
N ALA A 145 8.14 -9.43 -9.26
CA ALA A 145 7.22 -10.57 -9.22
C ALA A 145 5.80 -10.15 -8.82
N GLY A 146 5.66 -9.26 -7.84
CA GLY A 146 4.37 -8.75 -7.40
C GLY A 146 3.66 -7.94 -8.49
N LEU A 147 4.38 -7.01 -9.12
CA LEU A 147 3.85 -6.20 -10.21
C LEU A 147 3.42 -7.08 -11.41
N LYS A 148 4.24 -8.07 -11.79
CA LYS A 148 3.89 -8.99 -12.88
C LYS A 148 2.60 -9.76 -12.59
N VAL A 149 2.40 -10.21 -11.35
CA VAL A 149 1.17 -10.90 -10.91
C VAL A 149 -0.02 -9.93 -10.92
N LEU A 150 0.13 -8.70 -10.46
CA LEU A 150 -0.94 -7.70 -10.51
C LEU A 150 -1.37 -7.42 -11.95
N LEU A 151 -0.43 -7.21 -12.85
CA LEU A 151 -0.71 -6.97 -14.28
C LEU A 151 -1.44 -8.16 -14.93
N GLU A 152 -1.02 -9.40 -14.62
CA GLU A 152 -1.69 -10.63 -15.07
C GLU A 152 -3.16 -10.68 -14.62
N VAL A 153 -3.43 -10.31 -13.36
CA VAL A 153 -4.79 -10.30 -12.81
C VAL A 153 -5.66 -9.22 -13.46
N ILE A 154 -5.12 -8.02 -13.67
CA ILE A 154 -5.84 -6.92 -14.33
C ILE A 154 -6.21 -7.32 -15.76
N ASP A 155 -5.28 -7.90 -16.51
CA ASP A 155 -5.52 -8.35 -17.89
C ASP A 155 -6.61 -9.41 -17.97
N LYS A 156 -6.61 -10.35 -17.01
CA LYS A 156 -7.60 -11.42 -16.92
C LYS A 156 -9.00 -10.91 -16.59
N LEU A 157 -9.10 -9.98 -15.63
CA LEU A 157 -10.39 -9.50 -15.13
C LEU A 157 -11.00 -8.42 -16.01
N LYS A 158 -10.19 -7.70 -16.78
CA LYS A 158 -10.61 -6.56 -17.65
C LYS A 158 -11.39 -5.47 -16.89
N ILE A 159 -11.14 -5.33 -15.61
CA ILE A 159 -11.75 -4.28 -14.76
C ILE A 159 -10.87 -3.04 -14.72
N ARG A 160 -11.49 -1.89 -14.43
CA ARG A 160 -10.80 -0.60 -14.32
C ARG A 160 -11.08 0.00 -12.95
N VAL A 161 -10.27 -0.35 -11.98
CA VAL A 161 -10.23 0.30 -10.66
C VAL A 161 -8.97 1.17 -10.57
N PRO A 162 -9.01 2.34 -9.93
CA PRO A 162 -7.82 3.13 -9.68
C PRO A 162 -6.85 2.35 -8.77
N ILE A 163 -5.61 2.15 -9.23
CA ILE A 163 -4.60 1.40 -8.49
C ILE A 163 -3.37 2.27 -8.27
N THR A 164 -2.85 2.25 -7.06
CA THR A 164 -1.55 2.79 -6.69
C THR A 164 -0.64 1.63 -6.27
N CYS A 165 0.58 1.62 -6.78
CA CYS A 165 1.65 0.69 -6.39
C CYS A 165 2.71 1.46 -5.60
N SER A 166 2.78 1.21 -4.31
CA SER A 166 3.78 1.80 -3.42
C SER A 166 5.00 0.90 -3.34
N HIS A 167 6.17 1.48 -3.17
CA HIS A 167 7.52 0.90 -3.15
C HIS A 167 8.07 0.51 -4.51
N LEU A 168 7.67 -0.59 -5.14
CA LEU A 168 8.25 -1.14 -6.38
C LEU A 168 9.78 -1.18 -6.38
N SER A 169 10.40 -1.36 -5.21
CA SER A 169 11.83 -1.23 -5.05
C SER A 169 12.60 -2.37 -5.73
N SER A 170 12.06 -3.59 -5.74
CA SER A 170 12.76 -4.75 -6.32
C SER A 170 12.96 -4.64 -7.82
N ILE A 171 12.14 -3.88 -8.55
CA ILE A 171 12.30 -3.70 -10.01
C ILE A 171 13.61 -2.98 -10.38
N PHE A 172 14.26 -2.31 -9.42
CA PHE A 172 15.60 -1.76 -9.57
C PHE A 172 16.63 -2.80 -10.07
N PHE A 173 16.46 -4.07 -9.74
CA PHE A 173 17.37 -5.15 -10.12
C PHE A 173 17.11 -5.74 -11.51
N LEU A 174 16.07 -5.28 -12.21
CA LEU A 174 15.78 -5.68 -13.58
C LEU A 174 16.68 -4.92 -14.57
N LYS A 175 16.80 -5.46 -15.78
CA LYS A 175 17.46 -4.76 -16.89
C LYS A 175 16.62 -3.57 -17.34
N GLU A 176 17.25 -2.51 -17.83
CA GLU A 176 16.54 -1.28 -18.26
C GLU A 176 15.40 -1.59 -19.24
N LYS A 177 15.62 -2.47 -20.21
CA LYS A 177 14.57 -2.90 -21.15
C LYS A 177 13.33 -3.46 -20.44
N GLU A 178 13.54 -4.31 -19.43
CA GLU A 178 12.40 -4.90 -18.66
C GLU A 178 11.66 -3.82 -17.84
N ILE A 179 12.41 -2.86 -17.27
CA ILE A 179 11.82 -1.73 -16.55
C ILE A 179 10.96 -0.88 -17.48
N LEU A 180 11.47 -0.55 -18.67
CA LEU A 180 10.74 0.21 -19.69
C LEU A 180 9.46 -0.54 -20.15
N ASP A 181 9.56 -1.85 -20.38
CA ASP A 181 8.40 -2.67 -20.78
C ASP A 181 7.34 -2.73 -19.66
N LEU A 182 7.75 -2.82 -18.40
CA LEU A 182 6.83 -2.73 -17.25
C LEU A 182 6.23 -1.33 -17.12
N GLY A 183 7.03 -0.28 -17.34
CA GLY A 183 6.58 1.10 -17.32
C GLY A 183 5.45 1.36 -18.34
N LYS A 184 5.59 0.88 -19.57
CA LYS A 184 4.52 0.96 -20.58
C LYS A 184 3.23 0.30 -20.11
N LYS A 185 3.33 -0.92 -19.53
CA LYS A 185 2.14 -1.63 -19.01
C LYS A 185 1.50 -0.90 -17.83
N ILE A 186 2.29 -0.26 -16.96
CA ILE A 186 1.82 0.59 -15.87
C ILE A 186 1.04 1.78 -16.45
N ALA A 187 1.61 2.46 -17.45
CA ALA A 187 0.99 3.61 -18.12
C ALA A 187 -0.32 3.22 -18.82
N ASP A 188 -0.30 2.17 -19.63
CA ASP A 188 -1.49 1.67 -20.38
C ASP A 188 -2.68 1.35 -19.45
N LYS A 189 -2.39 0.94 -18.20
CA LYS A 189 -3.40 0.61 -17.20
C LYS A 189 -3.70 1.76 -16.23
N ASN A 190 -3.08 2.93 -16.46
CA ASN A 190 -3.20 4.09 -15.57
C ASN A 190 -2.92 3.77 -14.09
N ILE A 191 -1.92 2.92 -13.84
CA ILE A 191 -1.47 2.59 -12.49
C ILE A 191 -0.55 3.70 -11.99
N LYS A 192 -0.79 4.22 -10.80
CA LYS A 192 0.06 5.20 -10.14
C LYS A 192 1.20 4.49 -9.40
N VAL A 193 2.37 5.11 -9.36
CA VAL A 193 3.54 4.61 -8.64
C VAL A 193 3.98 5.62 -7.59
N VAL A 194 4.23 5.15 -6.37
CA VAL A 194 4.77 5.95 -5.27
C VAL A 194 6.10 5.35 -4.81
N ALA A 195 7.18 6.06 -5.06
CA ALA A 195 8.48 5.70 -4.51
C ALA A 195 8.63 6.18 -3.06
N LEU A 196 9.22 5.34 -2.22
CA LEU A 196 9.44 5.60 -0.79
C LEU A 196 10.92 5.46 -0.44
N PRO A 197 11.78 6.37 -0.93
CA PRO A 197 13.24 6.19 -0.86
C PRO A 197 13.75 6.10 0.57
N LEU A 198 13.29 6.95 1.48
CA LEU A 198 13.77 6.94 2.87
C LEU A 198 13.44 5.62 3.57
N THR A 199 12.22 5.12 3.40
CA THR A 199 11.79 3.83 3.95
C THR A 199 12.62 2.69 3.38
N ASN A 200 12.77 2.63 2.06
CA ASN A 200 13.51 1.55 1.41
C ASN A 200 15.00 1.57 1.75
N PHE A 201 15.64 2.75 1.81
CA PHE A 201 17.03 2.86 2.26
C PHE A 201 17.22 2.42 3.71
N TRP A 202 16.23 2.65 4.57
CA TRP A 202 16.31 2.26 5.98
C TRP A 202 16.03 0.77 6.19
N LEU A 203 14.99 0.23 5.56
CA LEU A 203 14.53 -1.14 5.83
C LEU A 203 15.27 -2.20 5.01
N LEU A 204 15.53 -1.92 3.72
CA LEU A 204 16.08 -2.94 2.83
C LEU A 204 17.59 -3.04 2.95
N ASN A 205 18.07 -4.29 3.06
CA ASN A 205 19.47 -4.63 3.15
C ASN A 205 20.25 -3.89 4.28
N HIS A 206 19.58 -3.58 5.37
CA HIS A 206 20.15 -2.86 6.51
C HIS A 206 21.33 -3.59 7.17
N LYS A 207 21.31 -4.93 7.16
CA LYS A 207 22.37 -5.77 7.75
C LYS A 207 23.67 -5.84 6.91
N SER A 208 23.70 -5.21 5.75
CA SER A 208 24.92 -5.17 4.92
C SER A 208 26.01 -4.38 5.64
N LYS A 209 27.19 -4.99 5.77
CA LYS A 209 28.39 -4.38 6.38
C LYS A 209 29.12 -3.39 5.47
N ILE A 210 28.72 -3.29 4.19
CA ILE A 210 29.31 -2.38 3.23
C ILE A 210 28.29 -1.33 2.81
N THR A 211 28.74 -0.14 2.47
CA THR A 211 27.93 0.90 1.84
C THR A 211 27.29 0.31 0.61
N SER A 212 26.00 0.04 0.68
CA SER A 212 25.35 -0.88 -0.24
C SER A 212 24.65 -0.13 -1.36
N PHE A 213 25.09 -0.37 -2.60
CA PHE A 213 24.30 -0.12 -3.79
C PHE A 213 23.10 -1.10 -3.93
N LYS A 214 22.98 -2.10 -3.02
CA LYS A 214 21.85 -3.04 -2.94
C LYS A 214 20.71 -2.57 -2.02
N ARG A 215 20.54 -1.27 -1.86
CA ARG A 215 19.36 -0.66 -1.22
C ARG A 215 18.46 -0.09 -2.32
N PRO A 216 17.57 -0.92 -2.88
CA PRO A 216 16.82 -0.54 -4.06
C PRO A 216 15.74 0.49 -3.74
N VAL A 217 15.55 1.39 -4.70
CA VAL A 217 14.42 2.33 -4.76
C VAL A 217 13.76 2.16 -6.12
N ALA A 218 12.46 2.39 -6.22
CA ALA A 218 11.79 2.35 -7.51
C ALA A 218 12.53 3.21 -8.55
N PRO A 219 12.85 2.68 -9.75
CA PRO A 219 13.57 3.40 -10.79
C PRO A 219 12.65 4.38 -11.53
N ILE A 220 12.29 5.46 -10.85
CA ILE A 220 11.28 6.43 -11.31
C ILE A 220 11.66 7.09 -12.63
N LYS A 221 12.95 7.40 -12.84
CA LYS A 221 13.42 8.01 -14.09
C LYS A 221 13.20 7.11 -15.30
N GLU A 222 13.48 5.81 -15.14
CA GLU A 222 13.27 4.80 -16.18
C GLU A 222 11.78 4.59 -16.44
N LEU A 223 10.97 4.52 -15.38
CA LEU A 223 9.52 4.41 -15.51
C LEU A 223 8.91 5.63 -16.21
N GLN A 224 9.40 6.84 -15.93
CA GLN A 224 8.94 8.07 -16.59
C GLN A 224 9.27 8.12 -18.08
N LYS A 225 10.37 7.48 -18.53
CA LYS A 225 10.68 7.38 -19.97
C LYS A 225 9.67 6.55 -20.76
N SER A 226 8.78 5.82 -20.08
CA SER A 226 7.78 4.94 -20.69
C SER A 226 6.42 5.60 -20.84
N LEU A 227 6.26 6.83 -20.35
CA LEU A 227 5.07 7.66 -20.47
C LEU A 227 5.13 8.43 -21.80
#